data_c9d4f5d5595aaa37b4416534ca203637
#
_entry.id   c9d4f5d5595aaa37b4416534ca203637
#
_cell.length_a   1.000
_cell.length_b   1.000
_cell.length_c   1.000
_cell.angle_alpha   90.00
_cell.angle_beta   90.00
_cell.angle_gamma   90.00
#
_symmetry.space_group_name_H-M   'P 1'
#
loop_
_entity.id
_entity.type
_entity.pdbx_description
1 polymer ?
#
loop_
_entity_poly.entity_id
_entity_poly.type
_entity_poly.pdbx_seq_one_letter_code
_entity_poly.pdbx_strand_id
1 'polypeptide(L)'
;AKTIHRLLEYKPPEGYQKNEEHPLEGDVLILDECSMIDIMLMYNLLKALPEQMSLILVGDIDQLPSVGAGNVLRDIIDSGCVPVVRLTRIFRQAQGSRIIMNAHRINKGESIDMRGGKDSDFFFATKQSNQEVVDTIVQYCRMNLPRYYHVNPLQDIQVLTPMQRGECGAVNLNQVLQEAMNPSKIFLRRGGTQYRLKDKVMQIRNDYDKEVFNGDIGTITKVDMEERELTVLFDEREVIYDVTELDELTLAYAVTIHKSQGSEYPIVVMPFTMSHFVMLQRNLLYTGVTRAKKILVLVGEKKAVYYAIKNETTTGRNTMLARRLQPDSKEAQEVKAQLLQEAFDETINETGSAPAAISPQKREKKIVYKDGIQPSMVCETPAVYEGNLWKRLSQSKFRSSFSLKANDRSYVSDKGMDKVREHACDFIRKRLAQADIPNDGKQTPMRGHPVFVAQHATATCCRGCLEKWHHIPKGRELTETEQEYIVNVIMEWISREMKK
;
A
#
# COMPACT_ATOMS: atom_id res chain seq x y z
N ALA A 1 8.76 -13.97 18.54
CA ALA A 1 8.12 -12.90 17.75
C ALA A 1 7.51 -13.49 16.48
N LYS A 2 6.41 -12.86 15.95
CA LYS A 2 5.69 -13.30 14.73
C LYS A 2 5.17 -12.06 14.02
N THR A 3 4.90 -12.16 12.72
CA THR A 3 4.11 -11.13 12.02
C THR A 3 2.65 -11.17 12.50
N ILE A 4 1.92 -10.04 12.39
CA ILE A 4 0.50 -9.98 12.76
C ILE A 4 -0.33 -11.00 11.95
N HIS A 5 -0.05 -11.16 10.65
CA HIS A 5 -0.73 -12.16 9.82
C HIS A 5 -0.55 -13.59 10.34
N ARG A 6 0.67 -13.94 10.78
CA ARG A 6 0.95 -15.25 11.39
C ARG A 6 0.32 -15.37 12.78
N LEU A 7 0.27 -14.28 13.54
CA LEU A 7 -0.39 -14.27 14.86
C LEU A 7 -1.89 -14.54 14.73
N LEU A 8 -2.51 -13.92 13.70
CA LEU A 8 -3.93 -14.08 13.39
C LEU A 8 -4.24 -15.33 12.55
N GLU A 9 -3.24 -16.15 12.23
CA GLU A 9 -3.38 -17.39 11.44
C GLU A 9 -4.11 -17.14 10.12
N TYR A 10 -3.62 -16.18 9.33
CA TYR A 10 -4.22 -15.83 8.04
C TYR A 10 -4.09 -16.97 7.03
N LYS A 11 -5.21 -17.44 6.49
CA LYS A 11 -5.30 -18.51 5.47
C LYS A 11 -6.13 -18.05 4.28
N PRO A 12 -5.57 -17.86 3.10
CA PRO A 12 -6.35 -17.61 1.89
C PRO A 12 -7.08 -18.90 1.42
N PRO A 13 -8.35 -18.84 0.99
CA PRO A 13 -9.23 -17.65 0.92
C PRO A 13 -10.02 -17.38 2.22
N GLU A 14 -9.88 -18.19 3.25
CA GLU A 14 -10.73 -18.22 4.46
C GLU A 14 -10.51 -16.98 5.36
N GLY A 15 -9.37 -16.28 5.22
CA GLY A 15 -9.07 -15.09 6.00
C GLY A 15 -8.39 -15.37 7.33
N TYR A 16 -8.60 -14.48 8.32
CA TYR A 16 -8.01 -14.59 9.65
C TYR A 16 -8.78 -15.60 10.51
N GLN A 17 -8.06 -16.61 11.05
CA GLN A 17 -8.66 -17.65 11.89
C GLN A 17 -8.82 -17.20 13.34
N LYS A 18 -7.95 -16.29 13.83
CA LYS A 18 -8.11 -15.63 15.12
C LYS A 18 -9.03 -14.44 14.97
N ASN A 19 -10.12 -14.42 15.76
CA ASN A 19 -11.21 -13.45 15.73
C ASN A 19 -11.94 -13.42 17.08
N GLU A 20 -13.13 -12.88 17.17
CA GLU A 20 -13.96 -12.79 18.39
C GLU A 20 -14.36 -14.16 18.93
N GLU A 21 -14.59 -15.16 18.05
CA GLU A 21 -14.94 -16.55 18.44
C GLU A 21 -13.70 -17.34 18.87
N HIS A 22 -12.54 -17.04 18.30
CA HIS A 22 -11.26 -17.68 18.58
C HIS A 22 -10.19 -16.63 18.90
N PRO A 23 -10.27 -16.00 20.10
CA PRO A 23 -9.40 -14.88 20.44
C PRO A 23 -7.94 -15.30 20.64
N LEU A 24 -7.07 -14.31 20.69
CA LEU A 24 -5.67 -14.49 21.06
C LEU A 24 -5.55 -14.89 22.54
N GLU A 25 -4.51 -15.65 22.85
CA GLU A 25 -4.18 -16.03 24.22
C GLU A 25 -3.00 -15.21 24.75
N GLY A 26 -3.07 -14.77 26.01
CA GLY A 26 -2.03 -14.03 26.70
C GLY A 26 -2.54 -12.86 27.49
N ASP A 27 -1.66 -12.20 28.25
CA ASP A 27 -1.99 -11.06 29.09
C ASP A 27 -1.61 -9.74 28.46
N VAL A 28 -0.54 -9.74 27.65
CA VAL A 28 0.00 -8.54 27.00
C VAL A 28 0.40 -8.83 25.56
N LEU A 29 -0.08 -8.03 24.63
CA LEU A 29 0.38 -8.02 23.24
C LEU A 29 1.22 -6.77 22.99
N ILE A 30 2.47 -6.98 22.55
CA ILE A 30 3.37 -5.91 22.14
C ILE A 30 3.49 -5.95 20.62
N LEU A 31 3.10 -4.87 19.98
CA LEU A 31 3.24 -4.67 18.53
C LEU A 31 4.37 -3.70 18.27
N ASP A 32 5.37 -4.14 17.54
CA ASP A 32 6.46 -3.31 17.06
C ASP A 32 6.22 -2.86 15.61
N GLU A 33 6.93 -1.81 15.16
CA GLU A 33 6.80 -1.20 13.83
C GLU A 33 5.35 -0.82 13.47
N CYS A 34 4.58 -0.29 14.43
CA CYS A 34 3.16 0.04 14.26
C CYS A 34 2.88 1.13 13.21
N SER A 35 3.89 1.88 12.76
CA SER A 35 3.77 2.82 11.64
C SER A 35 3.30 2.14 10.34
N MET A 36 3.56 0.84 10.20
CA MET A 36 3.24 0.03 9.02
C MET A 36 1.83 -0.58 9.07
N ILE A 37 1.11 -0.49 10.19
CA ILE A 37 -0.21 -1.10 10.37
C ILE A 37 -1.27 -0.21 9.71
N ASP A 38 -2.03 -0.76 8.75
CA ASP A 38 -3.19 -0.11 8.16
C ASP A 38 -4.47 -0.36 8.97
N ILE A 39 -5.55 0.33 8.59
CA ILE A 39 -6.82 0.26 9.33
C ILE A 39 -7.44 -1.13 9.29
N MET A 40 -7.31 -1.87 8.20
CA MET A 40 -7.90 -3.21 8.07
C MET A 40 -7.16 -4.24 8.90
N LEU A 41 -5.83 -4.15 8.92
CA LEU A 41 -5.01 -5.04 9.74
C LEU A 41 -5.25 -4.77 11.24
N MET A 42 -5.34 -3.49 11.65
CA MET A 42 -5.68 -3.13 13.01
C MET A 42 -7.08 -3.60 13.40
N TYR A 43 -8.07 -3.44 12.52
CA TYR A 43 -9.42 -3.91 12.76
C TYR A 43 -9.49 -5.42 13.04
N ASN A 44 -8.86 -6.23 12.19
CA ASN A 44 -8.84 -7.69 12.39
C ASN A 44 -8.05 -8.10 13.64
N LEU A 45 -7.00 -7.36 13.96
CA LEU A 45 -6.26 -7.60 15.20
C LEU A 45 -7.11 -7.32 16.45
N LEU A 46 -7.82 -6.19 16.46
CA LEU A 46 -8.68 -5.82 17.58
C LEU A 46 -9.85 -6.79 17.78
N LYS A 47 -10.39 -7.37 16.70
CA LYS A 47 -11.38 -8.44 16.76
C LYS A 47 -10.89 -9.69 17.48
N ALA A 48 -9.62 -10.01 17.33
CA ALA A 48 -9.01 -11.17 17.94
C ALA A 48 -8.43 -10.88 19.35
N LEU A 49 -8.44 -9.63 19.80
CA LEU A 49 -7.87 -9.20 21.06
C LEU A 49 -8.92 -9.32 22.18
N PRO A 50 -8.74 -10.20 23.18
CA PRO A 50 -9.68 -10.30 24.29
C PRO A 50 -9.62 -9.06 25.19
N GLU A 51 -10.74 -8.68 25.81
CA GLU A 51 -10.87 -7.45 26.61
C GLU A 51 -9.85 -7.31 27.74
N GLN A 52 -9.42 -8.42 28.34
CA GLN A 52 -8.45 -8.44 29.43
C GLN A 52 -6.99 -8.30 28.98
N MET A 53 -6.70 -8.41 27.69
CA MET A 53 -5.35 -8.33 27.16
C MET A 53 -4.89 -6.88 27.02
N SER A 54 -3.76 -6.55 27.61
CA SER A 54 -3.14 -5.23 27.44
C SER A 54 -2.44 -5.11 26.08
N LEU A 55 -2.67 -4.01 25.34
CA LEU A 55 -2.05 -3.73 24.07
C LEU A 55 -1.00 -2.63 24.19
N ILE A 56 0.23 -2.90 23.77
CA ILE A 56 1.33 -1.94 23.71
C ILE A 56 1.72 -1.74 22.24
N LEU A 57 1.60 -0.52 21.75
CA LEU A 57 1.96 -0.12 20.40
C LEU A 57 3.32 0.59 20.43
N VAL A 58 4.29 0.05 19.70
CA VAL A 58 5.63 0.63 19.52
C VAL A 58 5.82 0.99 18.06
N GLY A 59 6.34 2.18 17.76
CA GLY A 59 6.57 2.57 16.37
C GLY A 59 7.02 4.02 16.23
N ASP A 60 7.42 4.37 15.03
CA ASP A 60 7.93 5.70 14.67
C ASP A 60 6.99 6.36 13.65
N ILE A 61 6.25 7.39 14.11
CA ILE A 61 5.28 8.12 13.27
C ILE A 61 5.93 8.96 12.17
N ASP A 62 7.24 9.16 12.23
CA ASP A 62 8.00 9.95 11.25
C ASP A 62 8.55 9.08 10.11
N GLN A 63 8.54 7.75 10.27
CA GLN A 63 8.83 6.81 9.19
C GLN A 63 7.70 6.77 8.14
N LEU A 64 7.92 6.00 7.08
CA LEU A 64 6.90 5.76 6.07
C LEU A 64 5.65 5.11 6.70
N PRO A 65 4.46 5.64 6.42
CA PRO A 65 3.21 5.04 6.90
C PRO A 65 2.90 3.73 6.16
N SER A 66 1.88 3.01 6.62
CA SER A 66 1.35 1.82 5.95
C SER A 66 1.08 2.07 4.46
N VAL A 67 1.21 1.04 3.62
CA VAL A 67 0.81 1.10 2.21
C VAL A 67 -0.72 1.15 2.10
N GLY A 68 -1.42 0.41 2.96
CA GLY A 68 -2.88 0.40 3.06
C GLY A 68 -3.47 1.70 3.62
N ALA A 69 -4.79 1.77 3.68
CA ALA A 69 -5.53 2.95 4.11
C ALA A 69 -5.37 3.23 5.62
N GLY A 70 -5.46 4.51 6.00
CA GLY A 70 -5.39 4.96 7.40
C GLY A 70 -4.00 5.40 7.83
N ASN A 71 -3.91 5.96 9.03
CA ASN A 71 -2.68 6.35 9.70
C ASN A 71 -2.81 6.02 11.21
N VAL A 72 -3.01 4.73 11.46
CA VAL A 72 -3.53 4.23 12.74
C VAL A 72 -2.71 4.70 13.93
N LEU A 73 -1.40 4.51 13.94
CA LEU A 73 -0.55 4.91 15.06
C LEU A 73 -0.61 6.42 15.33
N ARG A 74 -0.51 7.23 14.27
CA ARG A 74 -0.59 8.69 14.39
C ARG A 74 -1.96 9.13 14.89
N ASP A 75 -3.03 8.57 14.33
CA ASP A 75 -4.41 8.91 14.72
C ASP A 75 -4.70 8.57 16.17
N ILE A 76 -4.20 7.43 16.66
CA ILE A 76 -4.33 7.04 18.07
C ILE A 76 -3.58 8.04 18.97
N ILE A 77 -2.36 8.43 18.60
CA ILE A 77 -1.57 9.42 19.34
C ILE A 77 -2.25 10.79 19.33
N ASP A 78 -2.72 11.24 18.16
CA ASP A 78 -3.34 12.56 17.98
C ASP A 78 -4.74 12.64 18.64
N SER A 79 -5.41 11.51 18.87
CA SER A 79 -6.68 11.46 19.61
C SER A 79 -6.55 11.88 21.08
N GLY A 80 -5.38 11.67 21.69
CA GLY A 80 -5.14 11.92 23.10
C GLY A 80 -5.87 10.95 24.06
N CYS A 81 -6.51 9.88 23.53
CA CYS A 81 -7.34 8.97 24.33
C CYS A 81 -6.54 7.85 25.01
N VAL A 82 -5.29 7.65 24.63
CA VAL A 82 -4.42 6.62 25.20
C VAL A 82 -3.15 7.23 25.80
N PRO A 83 -2.55 6.63 26.83
CA PRO A 83 -1.26 7.06 27.35
C PRO A 83 -0.16 6.94 26.28
N VAL A 84 0.62 8.01 26.07
CA VAL A 84 1.70 8.06 25.07
C VAL A 84 3.01 8.40 25.74
N VAL A 85 4.03 7.56 25.49
CA VAL A 85 5.40 7.84 25.89
C VAL A 85 6.22 8.15 24.63
N ARG A 86 6.76 9.37 24.54
CA ARG A 86 7.62 9.79 23.42
C ARG A 86 9.07 9.75 23.83
N LEU A 87 9.88 8.98 23.07
CA LEU A 87 11.33 8.92 23.26
C LEU A 87 11.98 10.10 22.51
N THR A 88 12.38 11.13 23.25
CA THR A 88 12.91 12.38 22.65
C THR A 88 14.40 12.59 22.91
N ARG A 89 15.01 11.79 23.81
CA ARG A 89 16.42 11.96 24.20
C ARG A 89 17.32 11.13 23.33
N ILE A 90 18.30 11.79 22.70
CA ILE A 90 19.42 11.14 22.03
C ILE A 90 20.45 10.81 23.12
N PHE A 91 20.77 9.52 23.29
CA PHE A 91 21.81 9.11 24.23
C PHE A 91 23.17 9.73 23.88
N ARG A 92 24.00 10.01 24.90
CA ARG A 92 25.30 10.66 24.75
C ARG A 92 26.23 9.93 23.74
N GLN A 93 26.18 8.61 23.70
CA GLN A 93 26.93 7.80 22.75
C GLN A 93 26.48 7.99 21.28
N ALA A 94 25.21 8.27 21.06
CA ALA A 94 24.64 8.50 19.74
C ALA A 94 24.84 9.94 19.23
N GLN A 95 25.21 10.89 20.09
CA GLN A 95 25.47 12.29 19.71
C GLN A 95 26.70 12.45 18.80
N GLY A 96 27.61 11.48 18.79
CA GLY A 96 28.76 11.43 17.86
C GLY A 96 28.36 10.96 16.45
N SER A 97 27.21 10.31 16.28
CA SER A 97 26.76 9.80 15.00
C SER A 97 26.08 10.89 14.16
N ARG A 98 26.60 11.14 12.97
CA ARG A 98 25.97 12.05 12.00
C ARG A 98 24.72 11.47 11.37
N ILE A 99 24.64 10.15 11.24
CA ILE A 99 23.42 9.48 10.77
C ILE A 99 22.25 9.86 11.69
N ILE A 100 22.42 9.69 13.00
CA ILE A 100 21.39 9.98 14.01
C ILE A 100 21.08 11.48 14.06
N MET A 101 22.10 12.33 14.11
CA MET A 101 21.92 13.78 14.14
C MET A 101 21.22 14.30 12.88
N ASN A 102 21.58 13.78 11.70
CA ASN A 102 20.95 14.14 10.46
C ASN A 102 19.50 13.60 10.37
N ALA A 103 19.21 12.40 10.86
CA ALA A 103 17.84 11.88 10.96
C ALA A 103 16.95 12.84 11.79
N HIS A 104 17.40 13.30 12.94
CA HIS A 104 16.67 14.29 13.74
C HIS A 104 16.48 15.64 13.02
N ARG A 105 17.50 16.12 12.28
CA ARG A 105 17.36 17.35 11.46
C ARG A 105 16.36 17.17 10.35
N ILE A 106 16.36 16.01 9.67
CA ILE A 106 15.37 15.69 8.63
C ILE A 106 13.96 15.78 9.21
N ASN A 107 13.70 15.14 10.36
CA ASN A 107 12.38 15.18 11.00
C ASN A 107 11.92 16.60 11.33
N LYS A 108 12.84 17.47 11.77
CA LYS A 108 12.54 18.87 12.05
C LYS A 108 12.46 19.75 10.80
N GLY A 109 12.69 19.21 9.59
CA GLY A 109 12.75 20.00 8.37
C GLY A 109 13.98 20.91 8.26
N GLU A 110 15.04 20.62 9.05
CA GLU A 110 16.29 21.37 9.10
C GLU A 110 17.29 20.83 8.08
N SER A 111 18.23 21.67 7.67
CA SER A 111 19.32 21.27 6.77
C SER A 111 20.25 20.27 7.45
N ILE A 112 20.63 19.21 6.73
CA ILE A 112 21.56 18.19 7.22
C ILE A 112 23.02 18.55 7.02
N ASP A 113 23.90 17.97 7.85
CA ASP A 113 25.35 18.10 7.67
C ASP A 113 25.87 17.04 6.70
N MET A 114 26.24 17.47 5.50
CA MET A 114 26.75 16.62 4.42
C MET A 114 28.30 16.58 4.37
N ARG A 115 28.98 17.23 5.33
CA ARG A 115 30.44 17.26 5.33
C ARG A 115 30.98 15.87 5.73
N GLY A 116 31.77 15.26 4.86
CA GLY A 116 32.51 14.05 5.18
C GLY A 116 33.70 14.35 6.09
N GLY A 117 34.23 13.32 6.73
CA GLY A 117 35.46 13.37 7.54
C GLY A 117 35.94 11.95 7.80
N LYS A 118 37.19 11.82 8.32
CA LYS A 118 37.81 10.51 8.54
C LYS A 118 36.99 9.62 9.49
N ASP A 119 36.35 10.25 10.47
CA ASP A 119 35.55 9.56 11.50
C ASP A 119 34.02 9.75 11.29
N SER A 120 33.59 10.13 10.07
CA SER A 120 32.20 10.29 9.75
C SER A 120 31.53 8.95 9.44
N ASP A 121 30.30 8.78 9.90
CA ASP A 121 29.41 7.67 9.55
C ASP A 121 28.43 8.06 8.43
N PHE A 122 28.40 9.35 8.03
CA PHE A 122 27.52 9.90 7.00
C PHE A 122 28.35 10.57 5.90
N PHE A 123 28.11 10.16 4.65
CA PHE A 123 28.81 10.70 3.48
C PHE A 123 27.83 11.13 2.39
N PHE A 124 28.19 12.16 1.64
CA PHE A 124 27.44 12.60 0.49
C PHE A 124 28.37 12.74 -0.74
N ALA A 125 28.11 11.94 -1.78
CA ALA A 125 28.80 12.01 -3.06
C ALA A 125 27.95 12.79 -4.05
N THR A 126 28.33 14.05 -4.36
CA THR A 126 27.60 14.88 -5.33
C THR A 126 27.82 14.37 -6.75
N LYS A 127 26.73 14.10 -7.48
CA LYS A 127 26.70 13.71 -8.89
C LYS A 127 25.57 14.46 -9.59
N GLN A 128 25.73 14.69 -10.89
CA GLN A 128 24.77 15.51 -11.66
C GLN A 128 23.90 14.68 -12.62
N SER A 129 24.40 13.54 -13.09
CA SER A 129 23.66 12.65 -13.97
C SER A 129 23.32 11.32 -13.28
N ASN A 130 22.20 10.71 -13.68
CA ASN A 130 21.81 9.39 -13.16
C ASN A 130 22.87 8.31 -13.48
N GLN A 131 23.50 8.36 -14.65
CA GLN A 131 24.55 7.42 -15.01
C GLN A 131 25.76 7.53 -14.06
N GLU A 132 26.22 8.76 -13.77
CA GLU A 132 27.31 8.95 -12.78
C GLU A 132 26.93 8.44 -11.38
N VAL A 133 25.65 8.57 -11.01
CA VAL A 133 25.14 8.02 -9.73
C VAL A 133 25.25 6.51 -9.73
N VAL A 134 24.76 5.85 -10.79
CA VAL A 134 24.82 4.37 -10.92
C VAL A 134 26.27 3.88 -10.89
N ASP A 135 27.16 4.47 -11.68
CA ASP A 135 28.59 4.09 -11.74
C ASP A 135 29.27 4.25 -10.39
N THR A 136 28.94 5.34 -9.67
CA THR A 136 29.47 5.60 -8.33
C THR A 136 28.98 4.57 -7.31
N ILE A 137 27.71 4.20 -7.35
CA ILE A 137 27.13 3.17 -6.48
C ILE A 137 27.83 1.82 -6.74
N VAL A 138 27.98 1.43 -8.00
CA VAL A 138 28.70 0.21 -8.37
C VAL A 138 30.14 0.22 -7.83
N GLN A 139 30.85 1.35 -8.03
CA GLN A 139 32.22 1.50 -7.54
C GLN A 139 32.31 1.39 -6.01
N TYR A 140 31.37 2.03 -5.28
CA TYR A 140 31.33 1.96 -3.83
C TYR A 140 31.03 0.55 -3.34
N CYS A 141 30.02 -0.11 -3.88
CA CYS A 141 29.64 -1.46 -3.45
C CYS A 141 30.70 -2.51 -3.79
N ARG A 142 31.33 -2.40 -4.98
CA ARG A 142 32.29 -3.40 -5.44
C ARG A 142 33.69 -3.22 -4.83
N MET A 143 34.14 -1.97 -4.65
CA MET A 143 35.55 -1.70 -4.36
C MET A 143 35.79 -0.83 -3.12
N ASN A 144 35.21 0.37 -3.08
CA ASN A 144 35.64 1.38 -2.13
C ASN A 144 35.26 1.01 -0.69
N LEU A 145 33.99 0.69 -0.46
CA LEU A 145 33.48 0.33 0.87
C LEU A 145 34.07 -1.00 1.37
N PRO A 146 34.09 -2.08 0.57
CA PRO A 146 34.72 -3.34 1.00
C PRO A 146 36.19 -3.20 1.36
N ARG A 147 36.95 -2.42 0.57
CA ARG A 147 38.38 -2.22 0.84
C ARG A 147 38.64 -1.36 2.08
N TYR A 148 37.86 -0.30 2.26
CA TYR A 148 38.08 0.65 3.34
C TYR A 148 37.60 0.12 4.70
N TYR A 149 36.41 -0.54 4.73
CA TYR A 149 35.79 -1.03 5.95
C TYR A 149 36.01 -2.54 6.20
N HIS A 150 36.69 -3.25 5.30
CA HIS A 150 36.93 -4.71 5.40
C HIS A 150 35.65 -5.52 5.56
N VAL A 151 34.64 -5.20 4.78
CA VAL A 151 33.28 -5.80 4.85
C VAL A 151 32.97 -6.68 3.65
N ASN A 152 32.04 -7.62 3.84
CA ASN A 152 31.49 -8.41 2.75
C ASN A 152 30.42 -7.60 1.98
N PRO A 153 30.63 -7.29 0.69
CA PRO A 153 29.70 -6.46 -0.06
C PRO A 153 28.29 -7.05 -0.20
N LEU A 154 28.15 -8.37 -0.18
CA LEU A 154 26.83 -9.02 -0.32
C LEU A 154 26.06 -9.07 1.00
N GLN A 155 26.74 -9.14 2.13
CA GLN A 155 26.12 -9.25 3.45
C GLN A 155 25.97 -7.89 4.14
N ASP A 156 27.01 -7.06 4.08
CA ASP A 156 27.11 -5.85 4.90
C ASP A 156 26.60 -4.59 4.17
N ILE A 157 26.53 -4.60 2.82
CA ILE A 157 26.11 -3.44 2.03
C ILE A 157 24.72 -3.67 1.44
N GLN A 158 23.85 -2.69 1.64
CA GLN A 158 22.54 -2.65 1.00
C GLN A 158 22.37 -1.35 0.24
N VAL A 159 21.97 -1.47 -1.03
CA VAL A 159 21.53 -0.31 -1.79
C VAL A 159 20.04 -0.10 -1.57
N LEU A 160 19.66 1.11 -1.13
CA LEU A 160 18.27 1.51 -0.95
C LEU A 160 17.90 2.59 -1.95
N THR A 161 16.81 2.46 -2.68
CA THR A 161 16.40 3.46 -3.68
C THR A 161 14.96 3.93 -3.46
N PRO A 162 14.62 5.19 -3.76
CA PRO A 162 13.25 5.70 -3.70
C PRO A 162 12.26 4.98 -4.63
N MET A 163 12.72 4.46 -5.78
CA MET A 163 11.85 3.97 -6.84
C MET A 163 12.19 2.56 -7.32
N GLN A 164 11.17 1.87 -7.82
CA GLN A 164 11.33 0.53 -8.42
C GLN A 164 11.90 0.61 -9.85
N ARG A 165 11.47 1.58 -10.65
CA ARG A 165 11.84 1.75 -12.07
C ARG A 165 12.68 3.01 -12.28
N GLY A 166 13.32 3.11 -13.44
CA GLY A 166 14.21 4.21 -13.81
C GLY A 166 15.68 3.82 -13.68
N GLU A 167 16.59 4.66 -14.17
CA GLU A 167 18.04 4.40 -14.16
C GLU A 167 18.58 4.15 -12.74
N CYS A 168 18.16 4.95 -11.76
CA CYS A 168 18.50 4.77 -10.35
C CYS A 168 17.45 3.93 -9.59
N GLY A 169 16.54 3.22 -10.29
CA GLY A 169 15.54 2.35 -9.68
C GLY A 169 16.08 0.97 -9.33
N ALA A 170 15.39 0.26 -8.43
CA ALA A 170 15.83 -1.04 -7.94
C ALA A 170 16.04 -2.08 -9.05
N VAL A 171 15.18 -2.09 -10.08
CA VAL A 171 15.30 -3.04 -11.19
C VAL A 171 16.63 -2.88 -11.93
N ASN A 172 16.97 -1.65 -12.36
CA ASN A 172 18.21 -1.39 -13.07
C ASN A 172 19.44 -1.58 -12.17
N LEU A 173 19.39 -1.07 -10.94
CA LEU A 173 20.48 -1.21 -9.98
C LEU A 173 20.77 -2.68 -9.66
N ASN A 174 19.77 -3.54 -9.55
CA ASN A 174 19.98 -4.97 -9.37
C ASN A 174 20.73 -5.61 -10.54
N GLN A 175 20.39 -5.25 -11.77
CA GLN A 175 21.08 -5.78 -12.97
C GLN A 175 22.56 -5.34 -13.01
N VAL A 176 22.82 -4.05 -12.87
CA VAL A 176 24.20 -3.54 -12.93
C VAL A 176 25.06 -3.99 -11.74
N LEU A 177 24.49 -4.11 -10.54
CA LEU A 177 25.18 -4.62 -9.37
C LEU A 177 25.45 -6.12 -9.49
N GLN A 178 24.50 -6.91 -9.96
CA GLN A 178 24.71 -8.34 -10.24
C GLN A 178 25.87 -8.55 -11.19
N GLU A 179 25.86 -7.85 -12.35
CA GLU A 179 26.93 -7.94 -13.34
C GLU A 179 28.31 -7.54 -12.74
N ALA A 180 28.34 -6.50 -11.92
CA ALA A 180 29.59 -5.99 -11.34
C ALA A 180 30.12 -6.84 -10.20
N MET A 181 29.26 -7.49 -9.43
CA MET A 181 29.62 -8.14 -8.16
C MET A 181 29.54 -9.66 -8.21
N ASN A 182 28.74 -10.23 -9.09
CA ASN A 182 28.58 -11.68 -9.24
C ASN A 182 28.83 -12.16 -10.67
N PRO A 183 30.07 -12.53 -11.02
CA PRO A 183 30.43 -13.00 -12.35
C PRO A 183 30.05 -14.46 -12.63
N SER A 184 29.31 -15.12 -11.72
CA SER A 184 28.95 -16.54 -11.88
C SER A 184 28.19 -16.77 -13.18
N LYS A 185 28.58 -17.85 -13.88
CA LYS A 185 27.93 -18.32 -15.10
C LYS A 185 26.91 -19.42 -14.85
N ILE A 186 26.79 -19.87 -13.60
CA ILE A 186 25.84 -20.90 -13.18
C ILE A 186 24.57 -20.16 -12.73
N PHE A 187 23.47 -20.29 -13.49
CA PHE A 187 22.22 -19.60 -13.21
C PHE A 187 21.00 -20.34 -13.76
N LEU A 188 19.86 -20.13 -13.16
CA LEU A 188 18.54 -20.38 -13.76
C LEU A 188 17.92 -19.07 -14.24
N ARG A 189 17.05 -19.16 -15.24
CA ARG A 189 16.36 -17.99 -15.81
C ARG A 189 14.85 -18.12 -15.70
N ARG A 190 14.23 -17.05 -15.23
CA ARG A 190 12.76 -16.92 -15.16
C ARG A 190 12.33 -15.50 -15.51
N GLY A 191 11.36 -15.34 -16.42
CA GLY A 191 10.76 -14.04 -16.75
C GLY A 191 11.75 -12.93 -17.17
N GLY A 192 12.90 -13.29 -17.77
CA GLY A 192 13.96 -12.34 -18.15
C GLY A 192 15.02 -12.09 -17.07
N THR A 193 14.80 -12.49 -15.82
CA THR A 193 15.77 -12.41 -14.73
C THR A 193 16.66 -13.66 -14.70
N GLN A 194 17.96 -13.47 -14.50
CA GLN A 194 18.92 -14.53 -14.21
C GLN A 194 19.15 -14.58 -12.72
N TYR A 195 18.98 -15.75 -12.13
CA TYR A 195 19.32 -16.04 -10.74
C TYR A 195 20.61 -16.85 -10.70
N ARG A 196 21.69 -16.20 -10.33
CA ARG A 196 23.06 -16.78 -10.34
C ARG A 196 23.40 -17.38 -8.97
N LEU A 197 24.24 -18.41 -8.97
CA LEU A 197 24.85 -18.90 -7.74
C LEU A 197 25.51 -17.74 -6.98
N LYS A 198 25.24 -17.61 -5.68
CA LYS A 198 25.65 -16.53 -4.77
C LYS A 198 24.91 -15.19 -4.96
N ASP A 199 23.85 -15.12 -5.75
CA ASP A 199 23.02 -13.93 -5.77
C ASP A 199 22.35 -13.69 -4.42
N LYS A 200 22.21 -12.40 -4.08
CA LYS A 200 21.37 -11.93 -3.00
C LYS A 200 19.95 -11.75 -3.53
N VAL A 201 18.98 -12.42 -2.92
CA VAL A 201 17.58 -12.42 -3.34
C VAL A 201 16.66 -12.06 -2.18
N MET A 202 15.45 -11.61 -2.50
CA MET A 202 14.40 -11.31 -1.53
C MET A 202 13.14 -12.06 -1.92
N GLN A 203 12.51 -12.71 -0.96
CA GLN A 203 11.16 -13.26 -1.08
C GLN A 203 10.15 -12.11 -1.22
N ILE A 204 9.22 -12.19 -2.17
CA ILE A 204 8.24 -11.12 -2.44
C ILE A 204 6.79 -11.53 -2.16
N ARG A 205 6.59 -12.73 -1.65
CA ARG A 205 5.30 -13.27 -1.20
C ARG A 205 5.50 -14.02 0.10
N ASN A 206 4.43 -14.15 0.89
CA ASN A 206 4.46 -15.05 2.03
C ASN A 206 4.25 -16.49 1.53
N ASP A 207 5.16 -17.38 1.85
CA ASP A 207 4.99 -18.82 1.70
C ASP A 207 5.03 -19.44 3.10
N TYR A 208 3.87 -19.87 3.56
CA TYR A 208 3.70 -20.41 4.92
C TYR A 208 4.20 -21.86 5.02
N ASP A 209 4.20 -22.60 3.92
CA ASP A 209 4.65 -23.99 3.86
C ASP A 209 6.18 -24.05 3.93
N LYS A 210 6.86 -23.15 3.21
CA LYS A 210 8.31 -22.97 3.26
C LYS A 210 8.77 -22.12 4.44
N GLU A 211 7.82 -21.51 5.18
CA GLU A 211 8.06 -20.57 6.28
C GLU A 211 8.98 -19.39 5.92
N VAL A 212 8.86 -18.85 4.70
CA VAL A 212 9.53 -17.64 4.23
C VAL A 212 8.51 -16.55 3.94
N PHE A 213 8.88 -15.30 4.20
CA PHE A 213 7.95 -14.19 4.18
C PHE A 213 8.38 -13.08 3.25
N ASN A 214 7.42 -12.28 2.83
CA ASN A 214 7.68 -11.12 2.00
C ASN A 214 8.64 -10.14 2.72
N GLY A 215 9.81 -9.91 2.12
CA GLY A 215 10.88 -9.08 2.66
C GLY A 215 12.09 -9.88 3.17
N ASP A 216 11.96 -11.19 3.37
CA ASP A 216 13.09 -12.03 3.78
C ASP A 216 14.18 -12.02 2.70
N ILE A 217 15.41 -11.75 3.11
CA ILE A 217 16.57 -11.69 2.23
C ILE A 217 17.41 -12.94 2.44
N GLY A 218 17.75 -13.61 1.34
CA GLY A 218 18.61 -14.80 1.34
C GLY A 218 19.68 -14.75 0.27
N THR A 219 20.52 -15.79 0.27
CA THR A 219 21.58 -15.97 -0.70
C THR A 219 21.41 -17.31 -1.41
N ILE A 220 21.56 -17.34 -2.73
CA ILE A 220 21.51 -18.57 -3.51
C ILE A 220 22.76 -19.40 -3.24
N THR A 221 22.60 -20.56 -2.58
CA THR A 221 23.68 -21.45 -2.19
C THR A 221 23.92 -22.59 -3.17
N LYS A 222 22.88 -23.01 -3.90
CA LYS A 222 22.96 -24.06 -4.91
C LYS A 222 22.10 -23.71 -6.12
N VAL A 223 22.53 -24.10 -7.30
CA VAL A 223 21.77 -24.05 -8.57
C VAL A 223 21.91 -25.39 -9.23
N ASP A 224 20.80 -26.10 -9.36
CA ASP A 224 20.71 -27.38 -10.05
C ASP A 224 20.12 -27.18 -11.44
N MET A 225 20.95 -27.43 -12.45
CA MET A 225 20.58 -27.21 -13.85
C MET A 225 19.79 -28.39 -14.43
N GLU A 226 19.95 -29.59 -13.87
CA GLU A 226 19.26 -30.81 -14.32
C GLU A 226 17.85 -30.85 -13.79
N GLU A 227 17.67 -30.71 -12.48
CA GLU A 227 16.36 -30.64 -11.80
C GLU A 227 15.67 -29.29 -11.98
N ARG A 228 16.39 -28.25 -12.46
CA ARG A 228 15.91 -26.88 -12.64
C ARG A 228 15.45 -26.24 -11.33
N GLU A 229 16.20 -26.46 -10.28
CA GLU A 229 15.95 -25.96 -8.93
C GLU A 229 17.08 -25.06 -8.46
N LEU A 230 16.78 -24.18 -7.53
CA LEU A 230 17.79 -23.45 -6.75
C LEU A 230 17.49 -23.50 -5.26
N THR A 231 18.57 -23.47 -4.47
CA THR A 231 18.46 -23.40 -3.01
C THR A 231 18.85 -22.00 -2.56
N VAL A 232 18.01 -21.40 -1.73
CA VAL A 232 18.25 -20.10 -1.09
C VAL A 232 18.42 -20.31 0.40
N LEU A 233 19.48 -19.77 0.98
CA LEU A 233 19.71 -19.71 2.41
C LEU A 233 19.16 -18.40 2.96
N PHE A 234 18.06 -18.49 3.74
CA PHE A 234 17.48 -17.39 4.51
C PHE A 234 17.88 -17.58 5.96
N ASP A 235 18.65 -16.66 6.52
CA ASP A 235 19.27 -16.76 7.85
C ASP A 235 19.98 -18.13 8.04
N GLU A 236 19.34 -19.06 8.75
CA GLU A 236 19.88 -20.42 8.99
C GLU A 236 19.10 -21.52 8.26
N ARG A 237 18.14 -21.16 7.39
CA ARG A 237 17.23 -22.08 6.70
C ARG A 237 17.52 -22.17 5.23
N GLU A 238 17.71 -23.35 4.70
CA GLU A 238 17.76 -23.62 3.27
C GLU A 238 16.36 -23.93 2.72
N VAL A 239 16.00 -23.21 1.64
CA VAL A 239 14.70 -23.36 0.97
C VAL A 239 14.93 -23.63 -0.51
N ILE A 240 14.28 -24.68 -1.02
CA ILE A 240 14.36 -25.10 -2.42
C ILE A 240 13.23 -24.45 -3.20
N TYR A 241 13.56 -23.91 -4.38
CA TYR A 241 12.62 -23.34 -5.34
C TYR A 241 12.76 -24.03 -6.69
N ASP A 242 11.66 -24.57 -7.19
CA ASP A 242 11.54 -24.95 -8.59
C ASP A 242 11.56 -23.71 -9.49
N VAL A 243 11.98 -23.87 -10.75
CA VAL A 243 12.02 -22.77 -11.71
C VAL A 243 10.68 -22.05 -11.88
N THR A 244 9.54 -22.72 -11.64
CA THR A 244 8.20 -22.14 -11.72
C THR A 244 7.89 -21.23 -10.53
N GLU A 245 8.54 -21.45 -9.40
CA GLU A 245 8.38 -20.68 -8.17
C GLU A 245 9.30 -19.45 -8.09
N LEU A 246 10.25 -19.30 -9.02
CA LEU A 246 11.18 -18.16 -9.04
C LEU A 246 10.49 -16.79 -9.23
N ASP A 247 9.20 -16.78 -9.56
CA ASP A 247 8.38 -15.55 -9.57
C ASP A 247 8.13 -15.02 -8.15
N GLU A 248 8.42 -15.80 -7.11
CA GLU A 248 8.36 -15.39 -5.71
C GLU A 248 9.64 -14.72 -5.22
N LEU A 249 10.69 -14.76 -6.01
CA LEU A 249 11.98 -14.16 -5.72
C LEU A 249 12.25 -12.92 -6.56
N THR A 250 13.05 -12.03 -6.04
CA THR A 250 13.65 -10.92 -6.78
C THR A 250 15.09 -10.71 -6.35
N LEU A 251 15.94 -10.19 -7.24
CA LEU A 251 17.29 -9.78 -6.85
C LEU A 251 17.22 -8.69 -5.76
N ALA A 252 18.13 -8.74 -4.81
CA ALA A 252 18.13 -7.88 -3.61
C ALA A 252 19.45 -7.14 -3.37
N TYR A 253 20.28 -6.95 -4.38
CA TYR A 253 21.43 -6.02 -4.29
C TYR A 253 20.96 -4.59 -4.02
N ALA A 254 19.83 -4.21 -4.66
CA ALA A 254 19.13 -2.96 -4.41
C ALA A 254 17.65 -3.25 -4.14
N VAL A 255 17.10 -2.63 -3.09
CA VAL A 255 15.69 -2.70 -2.74
C VAL A 255 15.11 -1.29 -2.59
N THR A 256 13.79 -1.16 -2.67
CA THR A 256 13.17 0.15 -2.40
C THR A 256 13.19 0.44 -0.90
N ILE A 257 13.23 1.74 -0.53
CA ILE A 257 13.16 2.17 0.87
C ILE A 257 11.89 1.60 1.55
N HIS A 258 10.77 1.50 0.83
CA HIS A 258 9.55 0.86 1.36
C HIS A 258 9.76 -0.60 1.77
N LYS A 259 10.50 -1.36 0.96
CA LYS A 259 10.79 -2.78 1.25
C LYS A 259 11.86 -2.99 2.31
N SER A 260 12.57 -1.94 2.71
CA SER A 260 13.56 -1.98 3.79
C SER A 260 12.98 -1.63 5.17
N GLN A 261 11.69 -1.30 5.25
CA GLN A 261 11.04 -1.05 6.55
C GLN A 261 11.14 -2.30 7.44
N GLY A 262 11.37 -2.11 8.74
CA GLY A 262 11.63 -3.21 9.69
C GLY A 262 13.03 -3.83 9.60
N SER A 263 13.84 -3.50 8.58
CA SER A 263 15.20 -4.01 8.42
C SER A 263 16.25 -2.93 8.67
N GLU A 264 17.44 -3.33 9.13
CA GLU A 264 18.60 -2.44 9.30
C GLU A 264 19.86 -3.09 8.74
N TYR A 265 20.74 -2.27 8.17
CA TYR A 265 21.94 -2.74 7.48
C TYR A 265 23.20 -2.08 8.03
N PRO A 266 24.33 -2.79 8.09
CA PRO A 266 25.60 -2.20 8.53
C PRO A 266 26.00 -0.98 7.69
N ILE A 267 25.90 -1.09 6.36
CA ILE A 267 26.22 -0.03 5.40
C ILE A 267 25.07 0.15 4.42
N VAL A 268 24.60 1.38 4.29
CA VAL A 268 23.56 1.75 3.30
C VAL A 268 24.15 2.68 2.26
N VAL A 269 23.90 2.40 0.98
CA VAL A 269 24.20 3.28 -0.15
C VAL A 269 22.90 3.66 -0.81
N MET A 270 22.63 4.98 -0.99
CA MET A 270 21.32 5.42 -1.44
C MET A 270 21.43 6.49 -2.54
N PRO A 271 20.95 6.20 -3.78
CA PRO A 271 20.77 7.23 -4.80
C PRO A 271 19.69 8.24 -4.40
N PHE A 272 19.98 9.53 -4.53
CA PHE A 272 19.02 10.58 -4.24
C PHE A 272 19.13 11.71 -5.25
N THR A 273 18.29 11.64 -6.31
CA THR A 273 18.33 12.54 -7.47
C THR A 273 16.96 13.17 -7.75
N MET A 274 16.92 14.25 -8.50
CA MET A 274 15.66 14.89 -8.90
C MET A 274 14.82 14.02 -9.84
N SER A 275 15.38 12.99 -10.47
CA SER A 275 14.60 12.00 -11.23
C SER A 275 13.61 11.21 -10.35
N HIS A 276 13.82 11.20 -9.04
CA HIS A 276 12.93 10.61 -8.03
C HIS A 276 11.84 11.58 -7.53
N PHE A 277 11.60 12.71 -8.19
CA PHE A 277 10.79 13.85 -7.73
C PHE A 277 9.48 13.46 -7.03
N VAL A 278 8.71 12.53 -7.63
CA VAL A 278 7.42 12.06 -7.08
C VAL A 278 7.55 11.43 -5.70
N MET A 279 8.72 10.83 -5.40
CA MET A 279 9.00 10.10 -4.17
C MET A 279 9.82 10.90 -3.15
N LEU A 280 10.28 12.12 -3.52
CA LEU A 280 11.11 12.94 -2.64
C LEU A 280 10.27 13.56 -1.52
N GLN A 281 10.12 12.81 -0.43
CA GLN A 281 9.37 13.22 0.76
C GLN A 281 10.24 13.06 2.00
N ARG A 282 9.94 13.85 3.04
CA ARG A 282 10.73 13.89 4.29
C ARG A 282 10.77 12.52 4.96
N ASN A 283 9.62 11.87 5.12
CA ASN A 283 9.51 10.57 5.74
C ASN A 283 10.23 9.45 4.96
N LEU A 284 10.26 9.52 3.60
CA LEU A 284 11.01 8.57 2.79
C LEU A 284 12.52 8.71 3.04
N LEU A 285 13.03 9.96 3.02
CA LEU A 285 14.44 10.24 3.31
C LEU A 285 14.80 9.81 4.73
N TYR A 286 13.96 10.15 5.72
CA TYR A 286 14.13 9.77 7.10
C TYR A 286 14.19 8.25 7.27
N THR A 287 13.22 7.53 6.72
CA THR A 287 13.19 6.05 6.76
C THR A 287 14.46 5.46 6.15
N GLY A 288 14.88 5.93 4.96
CA GLY A 288 16.10 5.43 4.33
C GLY A 288 17.37 5.68 5.15
N VAL A 289 17.50 6.87 5.74
CA VAL A 289 18.65 7.25 6.60
C VAL A 289 18.71 6.38 7.85
N THR A 290 17.57 6.12 8.47
CA THR A 290 17.49 5.30 9.71
C THR A 290 17.73 3.81 9.49
N ARG A 291 17.80 3.33 8.24
CA ARG A 291 18.18 1.93 7.95
C ARG A 291 19.67 1.64 8.10
N ALA A 292 20.52 2.67 8.18
CA ALA A 292 21.97 2.50 8.30
C ALA A 292 22.41 2.41 9.77
N LYS A 293 23.09 1.30 10.13
CA LYS A 293 23.65 1.09 11.47
C LYS A 293 24.99 1.76 11.69
N LYS A 294 25.90 1.66 10.70
CA LYS A 294 27.30 2.10 10.84
C LYS A 294 27.68 3.18 9.83
N ILE A 295 27.31 3.01 8.56
CA ILE A 295 27.72 3.91 7.48
C ILE A 295 26.55 4.16 6.55
N LEU A 296 26.35 5.44 6.24
CA LEU A 296 25.40 5.88 5.20
C LEU A 296 26.15 6.67 4.13
N VAL A 297 25.93 6.30 2.87
CA VAL A 297 26.44 7.03 1.71
C VAL A 297 25.25 7.45 0.83
N LEU A 298 24.97 8.75 0.77
CA LEU A 298 24.05 9.33 -0.21
C LEU A 298 24.83 9.67 -1.49
N VAL A 299 24.28 9.29 -2.65
CA VAL A 299 24.88 9.57 -3.96
C VAL A 299 23.88 10.31 -4.83
N GLY A 300 24.20 11.51 -5.30
CA GLY A 300 23.32 12.26 -6.21
C GLY A 300 23.34 13.77 -6.00
N GLU A 301 22.15 14.36 -5.99
CA GLU A 301 21.96 15.81 -6.02
C GLU A 301 21.58 16.37 -4.64
N LYS A 302 22.35 17.32 -4.12
CA LYS A 302 22.00 18.05 -2.88
C LYS A 302 20.60 18.66 -2.95
N LYS A 303 20.21 19.15 -4.13
CA LYS A 303 18.88 19.72 -4.37
C LYS A 303 17.76 18.74 -4.08
N ALA A 304 17.93 17.48 -4.45
CA ALA A 304 16.93 16.43 -4.18
C ALA A 304 16.76 16.18 -2.68
N VAL A 305 17.86 16.18 -1.93
CA VAL A 305 17.84 16.01 -0.45
C VAL A 305 17.12 17.21 0.20
N TYR A 306 17.48 18.43 -0.17
CA TYR A 306 16.81 19.62 0.38
C TYR A 306 15.33 19.68 0.01
N TYR A 307 14.98 19.27 -1.20
CA TYR A 307 13.59 19.18 -1.63
C TYR A 307 12.81 18.18 -0.76
N ALA A 308 13.35 16.98 -0.55
CA ALA A 308 12.71 15.97 0.30
C ALA A 308 12.51 16.45 1.74
N ILE A 309 13.52 17.10 2.34
CA ILE A 309 13.44 17.64 3.71
C ILE A 309 12.28 18.65 3.82
N LYS A 310 12.03 19.46 2.80
CA LYS A 310 10.96 20.47 2.81
C LYS A 310 9.59 19.92 2.42
N ASN A 311 9.52 18.73 1.83
CA ASN A 311 8.29 18.12 1.36
C ASN A 311 7.63 17.23 2.42
N GLU A 312 6.54 17.71 3.03
CA GLU A 312 5.73 17.02 4.05
C GLU A 312 4.40 16.48 3.52
N THR A 313 4.18 16.41 2.22
CA THR A 313 2.87 16.18 1.60
C THR A 313 2.18 14.87 1.99
N THR A 314 2.88 13.92 2.60
CA THR A 314 2.31 12.61 3.01
C THR A 314 1.58 12.62 4.35
N THR A 315 1.66 13.70 5.13
CA THR A 315 1.03 13.75 6.47
C THR A 315 -0.49 13.93 6.43
N GLY A 316 -1.04 14.32 5.29
CA GLY A 316 -2.46 14.63 5.11
C GLY A 316 -3.29 13.46 4.57
N ARG A 317 -3.28 12.27 5.20
CA ARG A 317 -4.27 11.24 4.89
C ARG A 317 -5.63 11.66 5.44
N ASN A 318 -6.68 11.58 4.62
CA ASN A 318 -8.05 11.80 5.06
C ASN A 318 -8.50 10.62 5.92
N THR A 319 -8.29 10.74 7.22
CA THR A 319 -8.76 9.77 8.21
C THR A 319 -9.61 10.46 9.26
N MET A 320 -10.62 9.78 9.75
CA MET A 320 -11.51 10.28 10.82
C MET A 320 -11.23 9.57 12.16
N LEU A 321 -10.25 8.64 12.20
CA LEU A 321 -10.02 7.80 13.37
C LEU A 321 -9.70 8.61 14.62
N ALA A 322 -8.80 9.61 14.53
CA ALA A 322 -8.47 10.47 15.67
C ALA A 322 -9.69 11.16 16.27
N ARG A 323 -10.62 11.65 15.42
CA ARG A 323 -11.87 12.28 15.88
C ARG A 323 -12.84 11.27 16.48
N ARG A 324 -12.98 10.09 15.83
CA ARG A 324 -13.87 9.03 16.32
C ARG A 324 -13.45 8.44 17.66
N LEU A 325 -12.17 8.50 17.98
CA LEU A 325 -11.64 8.06 19.26
C LEU A 325 -11.90 9.08 20.39
N GLN A 326 -12.14 10.36 20.08
CA GLN A 326 -12.43 11.38 21.11
C GLN A 326 -13.86 11.21 21.65
N PRO A 327 -14.07 10.96 22.95
CA PRO A 327 -15.37 10.57 23.51
C PRO A 327 -16.49 11.57 23.27
N ASP A 328 -16.15 12.87 23.26
CA ASP A 328 -17.09 13.97 23.09
C ASP A 328 -17.24 14.46 21.67
N SER A 329 -16.57 13.83 20.70
CA SER A 329 -16.70 14.18 19.30
C SER A 329 -18.05 13.73 18.73
N LYS A 330 -18.54 14.48 17.74
CA LYS A 330 -19.78 14.15 17.05
C LYS A 330 -19.68 12.78 16.36
N GLU A 331 -18.53 12.52 15.78
CA GLU A 331 -18.18 11.28 15.10
C GLU A 331 -18.13 10.06 16.04
N ALA A 332 -17.66 10.24 17.30
CA ALA A 332 -17.68 9.19 18.31
C ALA A 332 -19.12 8.90 18.80
N GLN A 333 -19.94 9.94 18.93
CA GLN A 333 -21.36 9.79 19.31
C GLN A 333 -22.16 9.07 18.20
N GLU A 334 -21.89 9.35 16.93
CA GLU A 334 -22.49 8.65 15.79
C GLU A 334 -22.12 7.16 15.78
N VAL A 335 -20.84 6.83 15.97
CA VAL A 335 -20.37 5.43 16.07
C VAL A 335 -21.01 4.72 17.26
N LYS A 336 -21.07 5.35 18.41
CA LYS A 336 -21.72 4.79 19.61
C LYS A 336 -23.21 4.55 19.39
N ALA A 337 -23.90 5.46 18.72
CA ALA A 337 -25.31 5.30 18.39
C ALA A 337 -25.54 4.13 17.40
N GLN A 338 -24.67 3.99 16.42
CA GLN A 338 -24.71 2.89 15.46
C GLN A 338 -24.47 1.53 16.14
N LEU A 339 -23.45 1.40 16.98
CA LEU A 339 -23.16 0.17 17.72
C LEU A 339 -24.30 -0.23 18.67
N LEU A 340 -24.95 0.75 19.32
CA LEU A 340 -26.13 0.50 20.13
C LEU A 340 -27.32 0.01 19.30
N GLN A 341 -27.49 0.51 18.10
CA GLN A 341 -28.54 0.07 17.20
C GLN A 341 -28.27 -1.35 16.69
N GLU A 342 -27.04 -1.66 16.29
CA GLU A 342 -26.62 -3.00 15.84
C GLU A 342 -26.83 -4.03 16.96
N ALA A 343 -26.39 -3.74 18.19
CA ALA A 343 -26.61 -4.61 19.36
C ALA A 343 -28.10 -4.81 19.67
N PHE A 344 -28.94 -3.77 19.48
CA PHE A 344 -30.38 -3.86 19.64
C PHE A 344 -31.02 -4.76 18.59
N ASP A 345 -30.61 -4.62 17.34
CA ASP A 345 -31.11 -5.43 16.22
C ASP A 345 -30.67 -6.90 16.34
N GLU A 346 -29.46 -7.19 16.81
CA GLU A 346 -29.00 -8.54 17.12
C GLU A 346 -29.84 -9.17 18.24
N THR A 347 -30.11 -8.44 19.33
CA THR A 347 -30.94 -8.92 20.43
C THR A 347 -32.37 -9.27 19.99
N ILE A 348 -32.95 -8.49 19.09
CA ILE A 348 -34.27 -8.76 18.53
C ILE A 348 -34.25 -10.03 17.66
N ASN A 349 -33.19 -10.21 16.87
CA ASN A 349 -33.04 -11.39 15.99
C ASN A 349 -32.85 -12.69 16.82
N GLU A 350 -32.14 -12.63 17.94
CA GLU A 350 -31.91 -13.80 18.80
C GLU A 350 -33.07 -14.14 19.72
N THR A 351 -33.78 -13.13 20.26
CA THR A 351 -34.79 -13.34 21.30
C THR A 351 -36.23 -13.21 20.82
N GLY A 352 -36.45 -12.67 19.62
CA GLY A 352 -37.80 -12.42 19.08
C GLY A 352 -38.63 -11.38 19.84
N SER A 353 -38.02 -10.66 20.80
CA SER A 353 -38.70 -9.62 21.60
C SER A 353 -37.75 -8.48 21.93
N ALA A 354 -38.23 -7.26 21.81
CA ALA A 354 -37.49 -6.05 22.20
C ALA A 354 -37.21 -6.02 23.70
N PRO A 355 -35.98 -5.69 24.14
CA PRO A 355 -35.67 -5.53 25.56
C PRO A 355 -36.53 -4.39 26.19
N ALA A 356 -36.98 -4.58 27.43
CA ALA A 356 -37.83 -3.64 28.15
C ALA A 356 -37.16 -2.27 28.23
N ALA A 357 -37.81 -1.23 27.72
CA ALA A 357 -37.33 0.12 27.63
C ALA A 357 -36.97 0.67 29.01
N ILE A 358 -35.71 1.00 29.26
CA ILE A 358 -35.26 1.89 30.31
C ILE A 358 -35.60 3.31 29.80
N SER A 359 -36.62 3.92 30.41
CA SER A 359 -37.10 5.23 30.00
C SER A 359 -36.08 6.34 30.33
N PRO A 360 -35.60 7.11 29.33
CA PRO A 360 -34.90 8.34 29.61
C PRO A 360 -35.93 9.45 29.90
N GLN A 361 -35.74 10.13 31.02
CA GLN A 361 -36.54 11.32 31.37
C GLN A 361 -36.42 12.38 30.26
N LYS A 362 -37.58 12.73 29.70
CA LYS A 362 -37.75 13.80 28.71
C LYS A 362 -37.23 15.14 29.25
N ARG A 363 -36.33 15.75 28.48
CA ARG A 363 -36.26 17.21 28.40
C ARG A 363 -36.45 17.58 26.92
N GLU A 364 -37.69 17.97 26.60
CA GLU A 364 -38.05 18.56 25.32
C GLU A 364 -37.35 19.91 25.12
N LYS A 365 -36.57 20.05 24.07
CA LYS A 365 -36.33 21.34 23.41
C LYS A 365 -36.92 21.27 22.03
N LYS A 366 -38.04 21.98 21.84
CA LYS A 366 -38.66 22.22 20.52
C LYS A 366 -37.67 22.92 19.61
N ILE A 367 -37.32 22.26 18.50
CA ILE A 367 -36.71 22.92 17.36
C ILE A 367 -37.84 23.20 16.37
N VAL A 368 -38.06 24.50 16.13
CA VAL A 368 -39.05 25.01 15.18
C VAL A 368 -38.37 24.98 13.79
N TYR A 369 -38.88 24.13 12.92
CA TYR A 369 -38.52 24.17 11.49
C TYR A 369 -39.47 25.16 10.79
N LYS A 370 -38.90 26.16 10.12
CA LYS A 370 -39.57 27.01 9.18
C LYS A 370 -39.58 26.31 7.81
N ASP A 371 -40.82 26.19 7.28
CA ASP A 371 -41.23 25.96 5.91
C ASP A 371 -40.90 24.57 5.25
N GLY A 372 -41.90 23.71 5.35
CA GLY A 372 -42.63 23.06 4.28
C GLY A 372 -41.88 22.27 3.21
N ILE A 373 -41.31 21.08 3.53
CA ILE A 373 -41.20 19.98 2.56
C ILE A 373 -41.39 18.67 3.34
N GLN A 374 -42.42 17.89 3.00
CA GLN A 374 -42.60 16.52 3.50
C GLN A 374 -41.50 15.61 2.91
N PRO A 375 -40.84 14.74 3.67
CA PRO A 375 -39.96 13.75 3.11
C PRO A 375 -40.76 12.59 2.53
N SER A 376 -40.79 12.50 1.21
CA SER A 376 -41.12 11.25 0.52
C SER A 376 -39.96 10.27 0.77
N MET A 377 -40.29 9.02 1.13
CA MET A 377 -39.36 7.90 1.16
C MET A 377 -38.59 7.84 -0.16
N VAL A 378 -37.33 8.24 -0.13
CA VAL A 378 -36.39 8.01 -1.20
C VAL A 378 -35.31 7.15 -0.58
N CYS A 379 -35.22 5.92 -1.05
CA CYS A 379 -34.14 5.00 -0.89
C CYS A 379 -32.82 5.74 -1.23
N GLU A 380 -31.94 5.94 -0.27
CA GLU A 380 -30.66 6.65 -0.48
C GLU A 380 -29.78 5.83 -1.42
N THR A 381 -29.78 6.19 -2.69
CA THR A 381 -28.70 5.88 -3.61
C THR A 381 -27.48 6.73 -3.25
N PRO A 382 -26.24 6.24 -3.37
CA PRO A 382 -25.05 7.00 -3.01
C PRO A 382 -24.81 8.17 -3.98
N ALA A 383 -25.49 9.29 -3.77
CA ALA A 383 -25.43 10.51 -4.59
C ALA A 383 -24.15 11.33 -4.43
N VAL A 384 -23.20 10.92 -3.60
CA VAL A 384 -21.99 11.71 -3.27
C VAL A 384 -20.84 11.52 -4.28
N TYR A 385 -20.93 10.58 -5.22
CA TYR A 385 -19.81 10.25 -6.12
C TYR A 385 -19.90 10.83 -7.54
N GLU A 386 -21.05 11.37 -7.96
CA GLU A 386 -21.25 11.80 -9.35
C GLU A 386 -20.37 13.00 -9.78
N GLY A 387 -20.17 13.98 -8.93
CA GLY A 387 -19.42 15.19 -9.27
C GLY A 387 -17.94 14.96 -9.57
N ASN A 388 -17.33 13.90 -9.05
CA ASN A 388 -15.90 13.62 -9.17
C ASN A 388 -15.58 12.57 -10.25
N LEU A 389 -16.51 11.65 -10.55
CA LEU A 389 -16.30 10.57 -11.52
C LEU A 389 -16.03 11.12 -12.94
N TRP A 390 -16.88 11.97 -13.44
CA TRP A 390 -16.76 12.55 -14.78
C TRP A 390 -15.47 13.37 -14.97
N LYS A 391 -15.07 14.11 -13.95
CA LYS A 391 -13.80 14.85 -13.95
C LYS A 391 -12.59 13.89 -13.98
N ARG A 392 -12.63 12.81 -13.21
CA ARG A 392 -11.57 11.79 -13.20
C ARG A 392 -11.48 11.05 -14.55
N LEU A 393 -12.63 10.67 -15.13
CA LEU A 393 -12.67 10.01 -16.44
C LEU A 393 -12.12 10.91 -17.56
N SER A 394 -12.46 12.21 -17.55
CA SER A 394 -11.94 13.16 -18.54
C SER A 394 -10.43 13.41 -18.46
N GLN A 395 -9.83 13.27 -17.28
CA GLN A 395 -8.38 13.38 -17.06
C GLN A 395 -7.60 12.13 -17.50
N SER A 396 -8.26 11.00 -17.68
CA SER A 396 -7.62 9.77 -18.14
C SER A 396 -7.44 9.77 -19.65
N LYS A 397 -6.21 9.84 -20.16
CA LYS A 397 -5.89 9.78 -21.60
C LYS A 397 -6.55 8.59 -22.31
N PHE A 398 -6.62 7.44 -21.64
CA PHE A 398 -7.26 6.25 -22.19
C PHE A 398 -8.79 6.39 -22.21
N ARG A 399 -9.43 6.82 -21.11
CA ARG A 399 -10.90 6.90 -21.02
C ARG A 399 -11.49 8.03 -21.88
N SER A 400 -10.81 9.16 -21.92
CA SER A 400 -11.21 10.32 -22.74
C SER A 400 -11.02 10.13 -24.25
N SER A 401 -10.29 9.07 -24.67
CA SER A 401 -10.10 8.76 -26.09
C SER A 401 -11.30 8.07 -26.74
N PHE A 402 -12.28 7.59 -25.95
CA PHE A 402 -13.47 6.94 -26.48
C PHE A 402 -14.53 7.97 -26.87
N SER A 403 -15.12 7.76 -28.04
CA SER A 403 -16.25 8.54 -28.57
C SER A 403 -17.14 7.67 -29.43
N LEU A 404 -18.42 7.98 -29.52
CA LEU A 404 -19.34 7.31 -30.43
C LEU A 404 -19.04 7.71 -31.87
N LYS A 405 -18.79 6.72 -32.73
CA LYS A 405 -18.63 6.91 -34.16
C LYS A 405 -19.99 7.11 -34.86
N ALA A 406 -19.97 7.52 -36.12
CA ALA A 406 -21.19 7.74 -36.90
C ALA A 406 -22.16 6.50 -36.88
N ASN A 407 -21.61 5.29 -37.05
CA ASN A 407 -22.39 4.06 -37.00
C ASN A 407 -22.99 3.79 -35.59
N ASP A 408 -22.24 4.10 -34.50
CA ASP A 408 -22.75 3.92 -33.15
C ASP A 408 -23.87 4.93 -32.86
N ARG A 409 -23.75 6.18 -33.33
CA ARG A 409 -24.76 7.23 -33.21
C ARG A 409 -26.03 6.87 -34.01
N SER A 410 -25.88 6.40 -35.27
CA SER A 410 -26.97 5.90 -36.08
C SER A 410 -27.71 4.77 -35.35
N TYR A 411 -26.97 3.80 -34.82
CA TYR A 411 -27.55 2.70 -34.04
C TYR A 411 -28.38 3.18 -32.85
N VAL A 412 -27.88 4.15 -32.07
CA VAL A 412 -28.62 4.71 -30.93
C VAL A 412 -29.86 5.45 -31.39
N SER A 413 -29.78 6.19 -32.50
CA SER A 413 -30.93 6.92 -33.10
C SER A 413 -31.99 5.97 -33.63
N ASP A 414 -31.58 4.90 -34.31
CA ASP A 414 -32.50 3.94 -34.95
C ASP A 414 -33.21 3.03 -33.95
N LYS A 415 -32.51 2.60 -32.89
CA LYS A 415 -33.05 1.69 -31.88
C LYS A 415 -33.71 2.39 -30.70
N GLY A 416 -33.37 3.65 -30.48
CA GLY A 416 -33.82 4.45 -29.33
C GLY A 416 -33.04 4.13 -28.02
N MET A 417 -33.02 5.09 -27.11
CA MET A 417 -32.31 5.00 -25.83
C MET A 417 -32.82 3.87 -24.93
N ASP A 418 -34.13 3.57 -24.96
CA ASP A 418 -34.75 2.52 -24.14
C ASP A 418 -34.21 1.13 -24.54
N LYS A 419 -34.11 0.87 -25.85
CA LYS A 419 -33.57 -0.40 -26.35
C LYS A 419 -32.06 -0.54 -26.09
N VAL A 420 -31.31 0.56 -26.16
CA VAL A 420 -29.88 0.58 -25.80
C VAL A 420 -29.71 0.32 -24.31
N ARG A 421 -30.60 0.83 -23.46
CA ARG A 421 -30.62 0.54 -22.01
C ARG A 421 -30.91 -0.94 -21.73
N GLU A 422 -31.85 -1.54 -22.41
CA GLU A 422 -32.15 -2.98 -22.31
C GLU A 422 -30.91 -3.83 -22.64
N HIS A 423 -30.19 -3.47 -23.73
CA HIS A 423 -28.92 -4.13 -24.08
C HIS A 423 -27.85 -3.91 -23.03
N ALA A 424 -27.76 -2.73 -22.42
CA ALA A 424 -26.80 -2.47 -21.34
C ALA A 424 -27.10 -3.36 -20.12
N CYS A 425 -28.37 -3.46 -19.69
CA CYS A 425 -28.77 -4.36 -18.60
C CYS A 425 -28.38 -5.82 -18.89
N ASP A 426 -28.64 -6.28 -20.11
CA ASP A 426 -28.38 -7.66 -20.52
C ASP A 426 -26.85 -7.95 -20.55
N PHE A 427 -26.03 -7.02 -21.06
CA PHE A 427 -24.57 -7.16 -21.07
C PHE A 427 -23.97 -7.12 -19.68
N ILE A 428 -24.44 -6.24 -18.78
CA ILE A 428 -23.96 -6.19 -17.40
C ILE A 428 -24.31 -7.48 -16.67
N ARG A 429 -25.56 -7.94 -16.76
CA ARG A 429 -25.99 -9.20 -16.13
C ARG A 429 -25.20 -10.41 -16.59
N LYS A 430 -25.00 -10.56 -17.90
CA LYS A 430 -24.33 -11.73 -18.49
C LYS A 430 -22.81 -11.73 -18.35
N ARG A 431 -22.18 -10.56 -18.30
CA ARG A 431 -20.73 -10.43 -18.42
C ARG A 431 -20.01 -9.88 -17.20
N LEU A 432 -20.72 -9.22 -16.27
CA LEU A 432 -20.12 -8.55 -15.13
C LEU A 432 -20.74 -8.91 -13.78
N ALA A 433 -21.99 -9.40 -13.76
CA ALA A 433 -22.71 -9.60 -12.50
C ALA A 433 -22.18 -10.76 -11.66
N GLN A 434 -21.61 -11.79 -12.27
CA GLN A 434 -21.10 -12.97 -11.57
C GLN A 434 -19.86 -12.67 -10.71
N ALA A 435 -19.67 -13.43 -9.62
CA ALA A 435 -18.53 -13.32 -8.72
C ALA A 435 -17.22 -13.66 -9.43
N ASP A 436 -17.19 -14.79 -10.14
CA ASP A 436 -16.06 -15.28 -10.93
C ASP A 436 -16.32 -15.15 -12.42
N ILE A 437 -15.52 -14.32 -13.09
CA ILE A 437 -15.62 -14.10 -14.52
C ILE A 437 -14.38 -14.63 -15.20
N PRO A 438 -14.49 -15.66 -16.06
CA PRO A 438 -13.36 -16.12 -16.85
C PRO A 438 -12.80 -14.97 -17.70
N ASN A 439 -11.47 -14.72 -17.62
CA ASN A 439 -10.78 -13.65 -18.34
C ASN A 439 -11.21 -12.22 -17.96
N ASP A 440 -11.40 -11.91 -16.66
CA ASP A 440 -11.70 -10.54 -16.23
C ASP A 440 -10.68 -9.54 -16.80
N GLY A 441 -11.18 -8.49 -17.42
CA GLY A 441 -10.40 -7.49 -18.17
C GLY A 441 -10.43 -7.63 -19.68
N LYS A 442 -10.87 -8.77 -20.25
CA LYS A 442 -10.97 -9.01 -21.70
C LYS A 442 -12.40 -9.35 -22.19
N GLN A 443 -13.35 -9.45 -21.29
CA GLN A 443 -14.73 -9.88 -21.60
C GLN A 443 -15.55 -8.85 -22.37
N THR A 444 -15.22 -7.56 -22.30
CA THR A 444 -15.93 -6.50 -23.01
C THR A 444 -15.20 -6.12 -24.29
N PRO A 445 -15.81 -6.30 -25.48
CA PRO A 445 -15.22 -5.89 -26.73
C PRO A 445 -14.95 -4.38 -26.80
N MET A 446 -13.89 -3.97 -27.49
CA MET A 446 -13.54 -2.55 -27.63
C MET A 446 -14.43 -1.79 -28.62
N ARG A 447 -15.19 -2.50 -29.47
CA ARG A 447 -16.02 -1.97 -30.58
C ARG A 447 -17.21 -2.90 -30.86
N GLY A 448 -18.11 -2.46 -31.71
CA GLY A 448 -19.21 -3.30 -32.23
C GLY A 448 -20.58 -3.03 -31.60
N HIS A 449 -20.65 -2.28 -30.52
CA HIS A 449 -21.90 -1.82 -29.92
C HIS A 449 -21.66 -0.55 -29.08
N PRO A 450 -22.55 0.47 -29.10
CA PRO A 450 -22.38 1.72 -28.35
C PRO A 450 -22.20 1.49 -26.84
N VAL A 451 -22.86 0.49 -26.27
CA VAL A 451 -22.69 0.11 -24.85
C VAL A 451 -21.25 -0.35 -24.55
N PHE A 452 -20.59 -1.10 -25.43
CA PHE A 452 -19.21 -1.54 -25.20
C PHE A 452 -18.24 -0.36 -25.20
N VAL A 453 -18.42 0.57 -26.14
CA VAL A 453 -17.64 1.82 -26.18
C VAL A 453 -17.84 2.60 -24.89
N ALA A 454 -19.08 2.75 -24.45
CA ALA A 454 -19.42 3.42 -23.19
C ALA A 454 -18.82 2.72 -21.96
N GLN A 455 -18.83 1.39 -21.90
CA GLN A 455 -18.22 0.64 -20.81
C GLN A 455 -16.72 0.94 -20.66
N HIS A 456 -16.00 1.06 -21.77
CA HIS A 456 -14.58 1.44 -21.73
C HIS A 456 -14.39 2.91 -21.35
N ALA A 457 -15.20 3.81 -21.87
CA ALA A 457 -15.15 5.23 -21.55
C ALA A 457 -15.45 5.51 -20.07
N THR A 458 -16.41 4.80 -19.50
CA THR A 458 -16.89 4.97 -18.13
C THR A 458 -16.19 4.08 -17.10
N ALA A 459 -15.20 3.28 -17.51
CA ALA A 459 -14.51 2.32 -16.65
C ALA A 459 -15.42 1.24 -16.05
N THR A 460 -16.48 0.83 -16.76
CA THR A 460 -17.39 -0.25 -16.37
C THR A 460 -17.21 -1.52 -17.21
N CYS A 461 -16.04 -1.69 -17.85
CA CYS A 461 -15.78 -2.78 -18.79
C CYS A 461 -15.33 -4.11 -18.14
N CYS A 462 -14.95 -4.12 -16.88
CA CYS A 462 -14.51 -5.30 -16.14
C CYS A 462 -14.56 -5.08 -14.62
N ARG A 463 -14.50 -6.15 -13.83
CA ARG A 463 -14.53 -6.07 -12.35
C ARG A 463 -13.38 -5.25 -11.79
N GLY A 464 -12.18 -5.34 -12.40
CA GLY A 464 -11.04 -4.51 -12.02
C GLY A 464 -11.26 -3.02 -12.25
N CYS A 465 -11.97 -2.65 -13.30
CA CYS A 465 -12.34 -1.26 -13.52
C CYS A 465 -13.45 -0.79 -12.56
N LEU A 466 -14.43 -1.61 -12.27
CA LEU A 466 -15.46 -1.32 -11.28
C LEU A 466 -14.89 -1.07 -9.90
N GLU A 467 -13.98 -1.92 -9.45
CA GLU A 467 -13.30 -1.74 -8.17
C GLU A 467 -12.48 -0.44 -8.12
N LYS A 468 -11.67 -0.20 -9.14
CA LYS A 468 -10.76 0.96 -9.20
C LYS A 468 -11.47 2.31 -9.34
N TRP A 469 -12.54 2.37 -10.14
CA TRP A 469 -13.16 3.63 -10.55
C TRP A 469 -14.49 3.91 -9.87
N HIS A 470 -15.24 2.85 -9.53
CA HIS A 470 -16.58 2.93 -8.96
C HIS A 470 -16.65 2.37 -7.53
N HIS A 471 -15.51 1.87 -6.99
CA HIS A 471 -15.42 1.30 -5.64
C HIS A 471 -16.35 0.11 -5.39
N ILE A 472 -16.70 -0.63 -6.46
CA ILE A 472 -17.49 -1.85 -6.39
C ILE A 472 -16.53 -3.05 -6.30
N PRO A 473 -16.47 -3.77 -5.17
CA PRO A 473 -15.45 -4.80 -4.92
C PRO A 473 -15.61 -6.02 -5.84
N LYS A 474 -14.47 -6.71 -6.09
CA LYS A 474 -14.44 -8.00 -6.78
C LYS A 474 -14.78 -9.16 -5.84
N GLY A 475 -14.89 -10.37 -6.41
CA GLY A 475 -15.02 -11.63 -5.65
C GLY A 475 -16.42 -11.91 -5.09
N ARG A 476 -17.41 -11.08 -5.41
CA ARG A 476 -18.84 -11.31 -5.12
C ARG A 476 -19.71 -10.93 -6.30
N GLU A 477 -20.93 -11.41 -6.34
CA GLU A 477 -21.90 -10.99 -7.34
C GLU A 477 -22.26 -9.50 -7.19
N LEU A 478 -22.59 -8.85 -8.30
CA LEU A 478 -23.13 -7.49 -8.27
C LEU A 478 -24.58 -7.52 -7.78
N THR A 479 -24.89 -6.68 -6.80
CA THR A 479 -26.27 -6.46 -6.38
C THR A 479 -27.11 -5.85 -7.51
N GLU A 480 -28.42 -5.95 -7.45
CA GLU A 480 -29.32 -5.32 -8.44
C GLU A 480 -29.11 -3.81 -8.49
N THR A 481 -28.93 -3.16 -7.35
CA THR A 481 -28.65 -1.73 -7.23
C THR A 481 -27.33 -1.34 -7.90
N GLU A 482 -26.27 -2.16 -7.76
CA GLU A 482 -24.98 -1.93 -8.42
C GLU A 482 -25.07 -2.13 -9.93
N GLN A 483 -25.83 -3.12 -10.39
CA GLN A 483 -26.06 -3.34 -11.81
C GLN A 483 -26.82 -2.14 -12.41
N GLU A 484 -27.84 -1.64 -11.72
CA GLU A 484 -28.60 -0.46 -12.15
C GLU A 484 -27.74 0.80 -12.16
N TYR A 485 -26.91 1.03 -11.14
CA TYR A 485 -25.95 2.12 -11.12
C TYR A 485 -25.01 2.08 -12.33
N ILE A 486 -24.43 0.91 -12.65
CA ILE A 486 -23.53 0.75 -13.78
C ILE A 486 -24.24 1.08 -15.09
N VAL A 487 -25.45 0.59 -15.27
CA VAL A 487 -26.29 0.89 -16.45
C VAL A 487 -26.55 2.39 -16.56
N ASN A 488 -26.89 3.05 -15.46
CA ASN A 488 -27.15 4.50 -15.44
C ASN A 488 -25.90 5.30 -15.86
N VAL A 489 -24.71 4.94 -15.38
CA VAL A 489 -23.44 5.58 -15.77
C VAL A 489 -23.16 5.41 -17.27
N ILE A 490 -23.41 4.21 -17.82
CA ILE A 490 -23.25 3.93 -19.26
C ILE A 490 -24.22 4.79 -20.08
N MET A 491 -25.50 4.82 -19.70
CA MET A 491 -26.53 5.56 -20.42
C MET A 491 -26.33 7.07 -20.35
N GLU A 492 -25.88 7.60 -19.23
CA GLU A 492 -25.54 9.00 -19.08
C GLU A 492 -24.38 9.40 -20.02
N TRP A 493 -23.33 8.56 -20.13
CA TRP A 493 -22.22 8.82 -21.06
C TRP A 493 -22.73 8.81 -22.51
N ILE A 494 -23.53 7.81 -22.91
CA ILE A 494 -24.12 7.73 -24.26
C ILE A 494 -24.98 8.98 -24.55
N SER A 495 -25.80 9.40 -23.61
CA SER A 495 -26.60 10.61 -23.74
C SER A 495 -25.79 11.87 -23.98
N ARG A 496 -24.65 12.02 -23.24
CA ARG A 496 -23.70 13.13 -23.42
C ARG A 496 -23.03 13.09 -24.79
N GLU A 497 -22.66 11.91 -25.27
CA GLU A 497 -22.03 11.74 -26.59
C GLU A 497 -23.02 12.00 -27.74
N MET A 498 -24.28 11.70 -27.56
CA MET A 498 -25.33 11.98 -28.57
C MET A 498 -25.65 13.48 -28.68
N LYS A 499 -25.38 14.29 -27.65
CA LYS A 499 -25.55 15.75 -27.66
C LYS A 499 -24.36 16.51 -28.25
N LYS A 500 -23.22 15.88 -28.49
CA LYS A 500 -22.06 16.44 -29.20
C LYS A 500 -22.26 16.34 -30.71
#